data_90ca39ff49f65d420edbbf48c0b8a09b
#
_entry.id   90ca39ff49f65d420edbbf48c0b8a09b
#
_cell.length_a   1.000
_cell.length_b   1.000
_cell.length_c   1.000
_cell.angle_alpha   90.00
_cell.angle_beta   90.00
_cell.angle_gamma   90.00
#
_symmetry.space_group_name_H-M   'P 1'
#
loop_
_entity.id
_entity.type
_entity.pdbx_description
1 polymer ?
#
loop_
_entity_poly.entity_id
_entity_poly.type
_entity_poly.pdbx_seq_one_letter_code
_entity_poly.pdbx_strand_id
1 'polypeptide(L)'
;YEMSASLVGSEMCIRDRNLMNVVIAIDSFKGSMTSMQAGLSAATGIKRVYKDAHITVRPLADGGEGTVDALVNGCDGRMTQVQVTGPSGHPVVCPYGIVDETHTAIIEMSGAAGITQVSGEEKNPLNTTTYGVGEVIKDAIQNGCRHFIVGIGGSATNDGGVGMLQALGFGFLDKNGNQIRFGAKGLEDLESITTDHVLPELKECTFRIACDVSNPLCGEQGCSAIYGPQKGATSTMILQMDKWLAYYAALAREQFPHADAKYPGAG
;
A
#
# COMPACT_ATOMS: atom_id res chain seq x y z
N TYR A 1 6.53 -40.54 -56.85
CA TYR A 1 5.54 -40.80 -55.73
C TYR A 1 6.05 -40.43 -54.36
N GLU A 2 7.34 -40.26 -54.15
CA GLU A 2 7.91 -39.88 -52.82
C GLU A 2 7.99 -38.36 -52.56
N MET A 3 7.89 -37.53 -53.58
CA MET A 3 7.96 -36.07 -53.41
C MET A 3 6.65 -35.44 -52.89
N SER A 4 5.49 -36.08 -53.07
CA SER A 4 4.22 -35.51 -52.58
C SER A 4 4.01 -35.69 -51.07
N ALA A 5 4.62 -36.71 -50.48
CA ALA A 5 4.50 -36.95 -49.03
C ALA A 5 5.32 -35.96 -48.17
N SER A 6 6.44 -35.47 -48.69
CA SER A 6 7.29 -34.51 -47.99
C SER A 6 6.69 -33.08 -47.98
N LEU A 7 5.96 -32.69 -49.04
CA LEU A 7 5.27 -31.40 -49.10
C LEU A 7 4.04 -31.35 -48.22
N VAL A 8 3.32 -32.46 -48.08
CA VAL A 8 2.14 -32.53 -47.19
C VAL A 8 2.58 -32.42 -45.73
N GLY A 9 3.72 -33.02 -45.37
CA GLY A 9 4.27 -32.91 -43.98
C GLY A 9 4.73 -31.48 -43.63
N SER A 10 5.30 -30.77 -44.60
CA SER A 10 5.75 -29.37 -44.35
C SER A 10 4.57 -28.38 -44.30
N GLU A 11 3.53 -28.59 -45.07
CA GLU A 11 2.32 -27.76 -45.00
C GLU A 11 1.49 -28.03 -43.73
N MET A 12 1.43 -29.26 -43.23
CA MET A 12 0.80 -29.59 -41.95
C MET A 12 1.60 -28.94 -40.76
N CYS A 13 2.93 -28.90 -40.82
CA CYS A 13 3.73 -28.20 -39.80
C CYS A 13 3.58 -26.69 -39.82
N ILE A 14 3.13 -26.11 -40.96
CA ILE A 14 2.88 -24.66 -41.06
C ILE A 14 1.46 -24.28 -40.60
N ARG A 15 0.48 -25.20 -40.72
CA ARG A 15 -0.89 -24.96 -40.26
C ARG A 15 -1.09 -25.12 -38.73
N ASP A 16 -0.25 -25.94 -38.08
CA ASP A 16 -0.27 -26.15 -36.65
C ASP A 16 0.71 -25.23 -35.88
N ARG A 17 1.03 -24.04 -36.37
CA ARG A 17 1.59 -22.99 -35.53
C ARG A 17 0.50 -22.59 -34.54
N ASN A 18 0.38 -23.35 -33.45
CA ASN A 18 -0.37 -22.93 -32.31
C ASN A 18 0.08 -21.51 -31.98
N LEU A 19 -0.81 -20.54 -32.13
CA LEU A 19 -0.57 -19.15 -31.74
C LEU A 19 -0.10 -19.20 -30.27
N MET A 20 1.17 -18.91 -30.05
CA MET A 20 1.73 -18.93 -28.70
C MET A 20 1.07 -17.81 -27.91
N ASN A 21 0.34 -18.16 -26.86
CA ASN A 21 -0.18 -17.21 -25.90
C ASN A 21 0.81 -17.11 -24.74
N VAL A 22 1.30 -15.91 -24.46
CA VAL A 22 2.26 -15.64 -23.40
C VAL A 22 1.68 -14.61 -22.46
N VAL A 23 1.64 -14.92 -21.18
CA VAL A 23 1.34 -13.96 -20.11
C VAL A 23 2.64 -13.60 -19.41
N ILE A 24 2.96 -12.32 -19.34
CA ILE A 24 4.10 -11.79 -18.61
C ILE A 24 3.58 -11.15 -17.34
N ALA A 25 3.73 -11.85 -16.22
CA ALA A 25 3.38 -11.38 -14.89
C ALA A 25 4.69 -11.08 -14.14
N ILE A 26 4.99 -9.80 -13.93
CA ILE A 26 6.29 -9.36 -13.42
C ILE A 26 6.12 -8.16 -12.50
N ASP A 27 6.87 -8.15 -11.40
CA ASP A 27 6.95 -7.02 -10.48
C ASP A 27 7.99 -5.99 -10.93
N SER A 28 8.07 -4.87 -10.26
CA SER A 28 9.04 -3.80 -10.48
C SER A 28 10.46 -4.24 -10.09
N PHE A 29 11.45 -3.69 -10.78
CA PHE A 29 12.85 -3.76 -10.35
C PHE A 29 13.15 -2.48 -9.57
N LYS A 30 13.03 -2.56 -8.25
CA LYS A 30 13.13 -1.42 -7.33
C LYS A 30 14.33 -0.51 -7.65
N GLY A 31 14.05 0.77 -7.92
CA GLY A 31 15.05 1.76 -8.30
C GLY A 31 15.58 1.68 -9.75
N SER A 32 15.04 0.78 -10.60
CA SER A 32 15.50 0.58 -11.99
C SER A 32 14.37 0.75 -13.02
N MET A 33 13.32 -0.07 -12.94
CA MET A 33 12.20 0.01 -13.89
C MET A 33 10.87 -0.43 -13.25
N THR A 34 9.78 0.14 -13.75
CA THR A 34 8.43 -0.25 -13.32
C THR A 34 8.06 -1.65 -13.83
N SER A 35 7.07 -2.29 -13.20
CA SER A 35 6.54 -3.60 -13.64
C SER A 35 6.08 -3.55 -15.11
N MET A 36 5.44 -2.45 -15.53
CA MET A 36 5.01 -2.26 -16.92
C MET A 36 6.21 -2.15 -17.88
N GLN A 37 7.23 -1.37 -17.55
CA GLN A 37 8.44 -1.24 -18.36
C GLN A 37 9.17 -2.58 -18.50
N ALA A 38 9.29 -3.34 -17.42
CA ALA A 38 9.87 -4.67 -17.42
C ALA A 38 9.08 -5.64 -18.30
N GLY A 39 7.76 -5.65 -18.14
CA GLY A 39 6.85 -6.49 -18.92
C GLY A 39 6.90 -6.18 -20.42
N LEU A 40 6.87 -4.91 -20.81
CA LEU A 40 6.95 -4.47 -22.21
C LEU A 40 8.32 -4.79 -22.83
N SER A 41 9.41 -4.67 -22.07
CA SER A 41 10.75 -5.05 -22.50
C SER A 41 10.84 -6.55 -22.78
N ALA A 42 10.31 -7.37 -21.86
CA ALA A 42 10.23 -8.82 -22.05
C ALA A 42 9.36 -9.19 -23.26
N ALA A 43 8.20 -8.55 -23.43
CA ALA A 43 7.32 -8.76 -24.58
C ALA A 43 8.04 -8.45 -25.91
N THR A 44 8.81 -7.36 -25.94
CA THR A 44 9.60 -6.99 -27.11
C THR A 44 10.65 -8.05 -27.43
N GLY A 45 11.33 -8.59 -26.41
CA GLY A 45 12.29 -9.68 -26.57
C GLY A 45 11.67 -10.95 -27.13
N ILE A 46 10.51 -11.36 -26.60
CA ILE A 46 9.79 -12.56 -27.04
C ILE A 46 9.33 -12.40 -28.52
N LYS A 47 8.80 -11.24 -28.89
CA LYS A 47 8.35 -10.97 -30.27
C LYS A 47 9.48 -10.97 -31.31
N ARG A 48 10.73 -10.76 -30.91
CA ARG A 48 11.88 -10.93 -31.82
C ARG A 48 12.07 -12.37 -32.27
N VAL A 49 11.73 -13.33 -31.42
CA VAL A 49 11.85 -14.77 -31.70
C VAL A 49 10.52 -15.34 -32.22
N TYR A 50 9.44 -15.01 -31.56
CA TYR A 50 8.09 -15.51 -31.85
C TYR A 50 7.21 -14.35 -32.33
N LYS A 51 7.32 -14.00 -33.60
CA LYS A 51 6.66 -12.82 -34.19
C LYS A 51 5.14 -12.83 -34.05
N ASP A 52 4.53 -14.03 -34.14
CA ASP A 52 3.08 -14.24 -34.11
C ASP A 52 2.54 -14.52 -32.68
N ALA A 53 3.40 -14.46 -31.65
CA ALA A 53 2.97 -14.68 -30.26
C ALA A 53 1.95 -13.60 -29.83
N HIS A 54 0.85 -14.04 -29.22
CA HIS A 54 -0.07 -13.17 -28.51
C HIS A 54 0.45 -12.96 -27.09
N ILE A 55 0.85 -11.74 -26.75
CA ILE A 55 1.50 -11.43 -25.48
C ILE A 55 0.59 -10.51 -24.68
N THR A 56 0.28 -10.93 -23.46
CA THR A 56 -0.44 -10.11 -22.48
C THR A 56 0.52 -9.78 -21.33
N VAL A 57 0.75 -8.51 -21.07
CA VAL A 57 1.52 -8.04 -19.92
C VAL A 57 0.55 -7.81 -18.76
N ARG A 58 0.85 -8.40 -17.62
CA ARG A 58 0.13 -8.22 -16.35
C ARG A 58 1.13 -7.75 -15.29
N PRO A 59 1.19 -6.43 -15.02
CA PRO A 59 2.01 -5.91 -13.94
C PRO A 59 1.61 -6.55 -12.61
N LEU A 60 2.59 -6.91 -11.81
CA LEU A 60 2.41 -7.36 -10.43
C LEU A 60 2.92 -6.30 -9.47
N ALA A 61 2.46 -6.36 -8.24
CA ALA A 61 2.95 -5.56 -7.13
C ALA A 61 2.74 -6.30 -5.80
N ASP A 62 3.62 -6.02 -4.85
CA ASP A 62 3.68 -6.67 -3.53
C ASP A 62 2.99 -5.85 -2.41
N GLY A 63 2.23 -4.80 -2.78
CA GLY A 63 1.64 -3.86 -1.82
C GLY A 63 2.54 -2.65 -1.52
N GLY A 64 3.75 -2.59 -2.10
CA GLY A 64 4.66 -1.46 -2.06
C GLY A 64 4.53 -0.55 -3.29
N GLU A 65 5.65 0.11 -3.64
CA GLU A 65 5.75 1.04 -4.78
C GLU A 65 5.36 0.35 -6.11
N GLY A 66 4.44 0.98 -6.85
CA GLY A 66 3.94 0.50 -8.15
C GLY A 66 2.65 -0.31 -8.07
N THR A 67 2.09 -0.53 -6.88
CA THR A 67 0.82 -1.24 -6.69
C THR A 67 -0.34 -0.50 -7.35
N VAL A 68 -0.40 0.83 -7.20
CA VAL A 68 -1.46 1.65 -7.81
C VAL A 68 -1.40 1.53 -9.33
N ASP A 69 -0.23 1.76 -9.93
CA ASP A 69 -0.05 1.67 -11.39
C ASP A 69 -0.40 0.27 -11.93
N ALA A 70 0.04 -0.79 -11.23
CA ALA A 70 -0.21 -2.17 -11.64
C ALA A 70 -1.71 -2.50 -11.65
N LEU A 71 -2.42 -2.15 -10.58
CA LEU A 71 -3.84 -2.47 -10.42
C LEU A 71 -4.74 -1.57 -11.29
N VAL A 72 -4.43 -0.27 -11.40
CA VAL A 72 -5.17 0.66 -12.26
C VAL A 72 -5.11 0.20 -13.72
N ASN A 73 -3.91 -0.13 -14.21
CA ASN A 73 -3.75 -0.65 -15.57
C ASN A 73 -4.39 -2.03 -15.77
N GLY A 74 -4.47 -2.84 -14.71
CA GLY A 74 -5.08 -4.17 -14.75
C GLY A 74 -6.60 -4.18 -14.70
N CYS A 75 -7.22 -3.10 -14.19
CA CYS A 75 -8.66 -3.00 -13.93
C CYS A 75 -9.36 -1.87 -14.71
N ASP A 76 -8.73 -1.34 -15.78
CA ASP A 76 -9.23 -0.19 -16.55
C ASP A 76 -9.62 1.02 -15.68
N GLY A 77 -8.83 1.25 -14.64
CA GLY A 77 -9.00 2.37 -13.71
C GLY A 77 -8.37 3.66 -14.24
N ARG A 78 -8.61 4.75 -13.54
CA ARG A 78 -7.96 6.05 -13.80
C ARG A 78 -7.10 6.49 -12.63
N MET A 79 -6.01 7.19 -12.95
CA MET A 79 -5.18 7.85 -11.94
C MET A 79 -5.77 9.21 -11.57
N THR A 80 -5.68 9.54 -10.30
CA THR A 80 -5.97 10.87 -9.75
C THR A 80 -4.92 11.25 -8.72
N GLN A 81 -4.97 12.46 -8.18
CA GLN A 81 -4.02 12.92 -7.18
C GLN A 81 -4.66 13.95 -6.25
N VAL A 82 -4.21 13.99 -5.02
CA VAL A 82 -4.65 14.93 -4.01
C VAL A 82 -3.45 15.47 -3.22
N GLN A 83 -3.53 16.73 -2.81
CA GLN A 83 -2.54 17.30 -1.89
C GLN A 83 -2.92 16.94 -0.46
N VAL A 84 -1.99 16.33 0.27
CA VAL A 84 -2.20 15.83 1.63
C VAL A 84 -1.02 16.15 2.53
N THR A 85 -1.17 15.93 3.82
CA THR A 85 -0.11 16.02 4.81
C THR A 85 0.89 14.88 4.62
N GLY A 86 2.13 15.20 4.30
CA GLY A 86 3.22 14.24 4.20
C GLY A 86 3.69 13.69 5.55
N PRO A 87 4.64 12.74 5.56
CA PRO A 87 5.07 12.08 6.78
C PRO A 87 5.70 13.03 7.81
N SER A 88 6.39 14.08 7.39
CA SER A 88 6.98 15.10 8.25
C SER A 88 6.04 16.30 8.55
N GLY A 89 4.77 16.24 8.12
CA GLY A 89 3.80 17.32 8.28
C GLY A 89 3.80 18.36 7.16
N HIS A 90 4.72 18.30 6.21
CA HIS A 90 4.73 19.15 5.04
C HIS A 90 3.78 18.63 3.95
N PRO A 91 3.15 19.52 3.15
CA PRO A 91 2.26 19.09 2.08
C PRO A 91 2.98 18.26 1.02
N VAL A 92 2.36 17.16 0.58
CA VAL A 92 2.81 16.33 -0.54
C VAL A 92 1.66 16.07 -1.49
N VAL A 93 1.95 15.80 -2.77
CA VAL A 93 0.97 15.37 -3.75
C VAL A 93 0.99 13.84 -3.79
N CYS A 94 -0.11 13.21 -3.42
CA CYS A 94 -0.27 11.77 -3.42
C CYS A 94 -1.12 11.31 -4.59
N PRO A 95 -0.58 10.53 -5.55
CA PRO A 95 -1.36 9.88 -6.58
C PRO A 95 -2.07 8.65 -6.00
N TYR A 96 -3.28 8.36 -6.49
CA TYR A 96 -4.00 7.13 -6.21
C TYR A 96 -4.89 6.74 -7.39
N GLY A 97 -5.36 5.49 -7.43
CA GLY A 97 -6.20 4.97 -8.50
C GLY A 97 -7.67 4.91 -8.14
N ILE A 98 -8.54 5.07 -9.14
CA ILE A 98 -9.99 4.83 -9.01
C ILE A 98 -10.43 3.89 -10.13
N VAL A 99 -11.14 2.82 -9.76
CA VAL A 99 -11.89 1.95 -10.66
C VAL A 99 -13.35 2.34 -10.55
N ASP A 100 -13.84 3.12 -11.50
CA ASP A 100 -15.17 3.75 -11.43
C ASP A 100 -16.30 2.71 -11.43
N GLU A 101 -16.18 1.62 -12.20
CA GLU A 101 -17.18 0.54 -12.30
C GLU A 101 -17.49 -0.10 -10.94
N THR A 102 -16.48 -0.27 -10.10
CA THR A 102 -16.59 -0.92 -8.78
C THR A 102 -16.53 0.04 -7.61
N HIS A 103 -16.46 1.35 -7.86
CA HIS A 103 -16.27 2.38 -6.82
C HIS A 103 -15.08 2.06 -5.89
N THR A 104 -13.98 1.54 -6.47
CA THR A 104 -12.82 1.09 -5.73
C THR A 104 -11.69 2.11 -5.83
N ALA A 105 -11.15 2.53 -4.69
CA ALA A 105 -9.91 3.30 -4.61
C ALA A 105 -8.72 2.36 -4.37
N ILE A 106 -7.63 2.59 -5.07
CA ILE A 106 -6.36 1.88 -4.94
C ILE A 106 -5.33 2.89 -4.43
N ILE A 107 -4.81 2.65 -3.23
CA ILE A 107 -3.95 3.62 -2.51
C ILE A 107 -2.65 2.92 -2.11
N GLU A 108 -1.52 3.56 -2.34
CA GLU A 108 -0.25 3.24 -1.69
C GLU A 108 0.00 4.21 -0.55
N MET A 109 0.17 3.71 0.67
CA MET A 109 0.47 4.60 1.79
C MET A 109 1.81 5.32 1.63
N SER A 110 2.75 4.75 0.89
CA SER A 110 4.04 5.37 0.56
C SER A 110 3.90 6.66 -0.24
N GLY A 111 2.80 6.87 -0.96
CA GLY A 111 2.50 8.13 -1.65
C GLY A 111 2.25 9.31 -0.70
N ALA A 112 1.69 9.03 0.50
CA ALA A 112 1.38 10.05 1.51
C ALA A 112 2.28 9.97 2.76
N ALA A 113 2.85 8.79 3.06
CA ALA A 113 3.61 8.55 4.30
C ALA A 113 4.89 7.72 4.04
N GLY A 114 5.50 7.89 2.86
CA GLY A 114 6.60 7.07 2.37
C GLY A 114 7.97 7.42 2.95
N ILE A 115 8.81 6.39 3.08
CA ILE A 115 10.19 6.52 3.59
C ILE A 115 11.09 7.33 2.64
N THR A 116 10.77 7.38 1.36
CA THR A 116 11.49 8.17 0.35
C THR A 116 11.21 9.66 0.44
N GLN A 117 10.18 10.06 1.19
CA GLN A 117 9.77 11.45 1.37
C GLN A 117 10.46 12.12 2.58
N VAL A 118 11.23 11.36 3.35
CA VAL A 118 11.94 11.85 4.53
C VAL A 118 13.43 11.56 4.43
N SER A 119 14.27 12.47 4.91
CA SER A 119 15.72 12.33 4.92
C SER A 119 16.34 13.02 6.14
N GLY A 120 17.58 12.66 6.46
CA GLY A 120 18.30 13.27 7.58
C GLY A 120 17.51 13.19 8.89
N GLU A 121 17.32 14.33 9.54
CA GLU A 121 16.63 14.43 10.83
C GLU A 121 15.12 14.19 10.76
N GLU A 122 14.50 14.38 9.59
CA GLU A 122 13.08 14.10 9.39
C GLU A 122 12.78 12.60 9.36
N LYS A 123 13.79 11.76 9.08
CA LYS A 123 13.67 10.31 9.12
C LYS A 123 13.65 9.83 10.57
N ASN A 124 12.53 10.09 11.25
CA ASN A 124 12.34 9.83 12.66
C ASN A 124 10.90 9.34 12.93
N PRO A 125 10.68 8.04 13.19
CA PRO A 125 9.35 7.47 13.35
C PRO A 125 8.60 7.96 14.59
N LEU A 126 9.27 8.64 15.53
CA LEU A 126 8.58 9.30 16.64
C LEU A 126 7.70 10.47 16.17
N ASN A 127 8.06 11.11 15.06
CA ASN A 127 7.42 12.33 14.59
C ASN A 127 6.64 12.15 13.26
N THR A 128 6.98 11.12 12.48
CA THR A 128 6.31 10.87 11.19
C THR A 128 4.91 10.32 11.37
N THR A 129 3.97 10.75 10.51
CA THR A 129 2.54 10.49 10.65
C THR A 129 1.93 9.83 9.41
N THR A 130 0.91 9.02 9.64
CA THR A 130 0.03 8.47 8.59
C THR A 130 -1.16 9.38 8.25
N TYR A 131 -1.22 10.61 8.77
CA TYR A 131 -2.39 11.51 8.63
C TYR A 131 -2.80 11.70 7.17
N GLY A 132 -1.85 11.92 6.27
CA GLY A 132 -2.11 12.09 4.84
C GLY A 132 -2.74 10.87 4.17
N VAL A 133 -2.48 9.65 4.67
CA VAL A 133 -3.16 8.45 4.15
C VAL A 133 -4.67 8.54 4.40
N GLY A 134 -5.07 9.03 5.59
CA GLY A 134 -6.48 9.27 5.90
C GLY A 134 -7.10 10.38 5.05
N GLU A 135 -6.33 11.42 4.71
CA GLU A 135 -6.79 12.47 3.79
C GLU A 135 -7.01 11.93 2.36
N VAL A 136 -6.15 11.02 1.86
CA VAL A 136 -6.37 10.33 0.58
C VAL A 136 -7.66 9.50 0.62
N ILE A 137 -7.88 8.73 1.70
CA ILE A 137 -9.11 7.95 1.89
C ILE A 137 -10.34 8.86 1.88
N LYS A 138 -10.27 9.99 2.59
CA LYS A 138 -11.34 10.99 2.63
C LYS A 138 -11.66 11.58 1.25
N ASP A 139 -10.63 11.94 0.48
CA ASP A 139 -10.79 12.43 -0.89
C ASP A 139 -11.42 11.35 -1.80
N ALA A 140 -10.98 10.09 -1.70
CA ALA A 140 -11.56 8.98 -2.44
C ALA A 140 -13.05 8.74 -2.07
N ILE A 141 -13.42 8.86 -0.80
CA ILE A 141 -14.83 8.80 -0.36
C ILE A 141 -15.66 9.92 -1.01
N GLN A 142 -15.12 11.15 -1.07
CA GLN A 142 -15.77 12.29 -1.72
C GLN A 142 -15.91 12.09 -3.23
N ASN A 143 -14.98 11.35 -3.85
CA ASN A 143 -15.05 10.90 -5.25
C ASN A 143 -15.97 9.68 -5.46
N GLY A 144 -16.75 9.27 -4.47
CA GLY A 144 -17.74 8.21 -4.56
C GLY A 144 -17.21 6.80 -4.29
N CYS A 145 -15.95 6.63 -3.93
CA CYS A 145 -15.40 5.30 -3.60
C CYS A 145 -15.94 4.79 -2.26
N ARG A 146 -16.17 3.46 -2.21
CA ARG A 146 -16.61 2.75 -1.00
C ARG A 146 -15.80 1.48 -0.75
N HIS A 147 -15.03 1.04 -1.76
CA HIS A 147 -14.13 -0.10 -1.66
C HIS A 147 -12.69 0.41 -1.75
N PHE A 148 -11.82 -0.10 -0.88
CA PHE A 148 -10.44 0.35 -0.79
C PHE A 148 -9.48 -0.83 -0.86
N ILE A 149 -8.46 -0.71 -1.71
CA ILE A 149 -7.28 -1.56 -1.70
C ILE A 149 -6.13 -0.66 -1.28
N VAL A 150 -5.53 -0.95 -0.12
CA VAL A 150 -4.45 -0.12 0.45
C VAL A 150 -3.19 -0.95 0.57
N GLY A 151 -2.18 -0.60 -0.21
CA GLY A 151 -0.83 -1.11 -0.06
C GLY A 151 -0.10 -0.38 1.08
N ILE A 152 0.46 -1.12 2.03
CA ILE A 152 1.08 -0.53 3.23
C ILE A 152 2.61 -0.63 3.27
N GLY A 153 3.23 -1.08 2.16
CA GLY A 153 4.68 -1.11 2.03
C GLY A 153 5.32 0.28 1.93
N GLY A 154 6.62 0.36 2.23
CA GLY A 154 7.44 1.56 2.05
C GLY A 154 7.18 2.73 3.02
N SER A 155 6.55 2.50 4.17
CA SER A 155 6.20 3.54 5.14
C SER A 155 7.40 4.14 5.89
N ALA A 156 7.32 5.44 6.21
CA ALA A 156 8.24 6.14 7.11
C ALA A 156 7.78 6.15 8.57
N THR A 157 6.59 5.65 8.85
CA THR A 157 5.81 5.88 10.08
C THR A 157 5.79 4.66 10.99
N ASN A 158 5.55 4.90 12.28
CA ASN A 158 5.35 3.85 13.30
C ASN A 158 4.25 4.26 14.30
N ASP A 159 3.25 5.00 13.84
CA ASP A 159 2.17 5.57 14.66
C ASP A 159 0.96 4.63 14.83
N GLY A 160 1.06 3.36 14.38
CA GLY A 160 -0.04 2.39 14.45
C GLY A 160 -1.27 2.78 13.62
N GLY A 161 -1.11 3.66 12.63
CA GLY A 161 -2.21 4.17 11.81
C GLY A 161 -3.06 5.24 12.50
N VAL A 162 -2.64 5.72 13.66
CA VAL A 162 -3.41 6.72 14.44
C VAL A 162 -3.59 8.01 13.66
N GLY A 163 -2.55 8.51 12.99
CA GLY A 163 -2.69 9.71 12.15
C GLY A 163 -3.75 9.54 11.06
N MET A 164 -3.78 8.40 10.36
CA MET A 164 -4.79 8.08 9.36
C MET A 164 -6.20 8.12 9.97
N LEU A 165 -6.38 7.50 11.12
CA LEU A 165 -7.67 7.48 11.81
C LEU A 165 -8.10 8.88 12.30
N GLN A 166 -7.15 9.71 12.77
CA GLN A 166 -7.42 11.12 13.12
C GLN A 166 -7.97 11.91 11.93
N ALA A 167 -7.39 11.74 10.73
CA ALA A 167 -7.87 12.40 9.51
C ALA A 167 -9.29 11.94 9.12
N LEU A 168 -9.66 10.71 9.48
CA LEU A 168 -10.99 10.14 9.26
C LEU A 168 -12.00 10.49 10.38
N GLY A 169 -11.57 11.29 11.36
CA GLY A 169 -12.44 11.83 12.41
C GLY A 169 -12.47 11.06 13.72
N PHE A 170 -11.61 10.05 13.90
CA PHE A 170 -11.44 9.43 15.20
C PHE A 170 -10.74 10.40 16.16
N GLY A 171 -11.19 10.45 17.41
CA GLY A 171 -10.53 11.17 18.47
C GLY A 171 -9.52 10.26 19.18
N PHE A 172 -8.26 10.68 19.23
CA PHE A 172 -7.23 10.09 20.07
C PHE A 172 -6.81 11.17 21.06
N LEU A 173 -7.34 11.10 22.28
CA LEU A 173 -7.34 12.24 23.20
C LEU A 173 -6.36 12.04 24.34
N ASP A 174 -5.71 13.15 24.73
CA ASP A 174 -4.91 13.25 25.94
C ASP A 174 -5.81 13.43 27.19
N LYS A 175 -5.19 13.48 28.37
CA LYS A 175 -5.88 13.69 29.67
C LYS A 175 -6.68 14.99 29.77
N ASN A 176 -6.45 15.95 28.88
CA ASN A 176 -7.17 17.23 28.83
C ASN A 176 -8.30 17.22 27.76
N GLY A 177 -8.49 16.10 27.05
CA GLY A 177 -9.46 15.99 25.99
C GLY A 177 -9.03 16.58 24.63
N ASN A 178 -7.73 16.90 24.46
CA ASN A 178 -7.20 17.37 23.17
C ASN A 178 -6.70 16.21 22.33
N GLN A 179 -6.76 16.35 21.00
CA GLN A 179 -6.12 15.41 20.11
C GLN A 179 -4.61 15.31 20.40
N ILE A 180 -4.10 14.08 20.50
CA ILE A 180 -2.65 13.86 20.63
C ILE A 180 -1.92 14.34 19.37
N ARG A 181 -0.66 14.69 19.50
CA ARG A 181 0.20 15.09 18.38
C ARG A 181 0.46 13.93 17.42
N PHE A 182 0.93 14.25 16.23
CA PHE A 182 1.33 13.28 15.22
C PHE A 182 2.54 12.43 15.64
N GLY A 183 2.65 11.27 14.98
CA GLY A 183 3.74 10.32 15.12
C GLY A 183 3.61 9.40 16.33
N ALA A 184 4.50 8.41 16.42
CA ALA A 184 4.49 7.44 17.52
C ALA A 184 4.60 8.09 18.89
N LYS A 185 5.29 9.23 18.98
CA LYS A 185 5.44 9.98 20.23
C LYS A 185 4.13 10.56 20.77
N GLY A 186 3.14 10.78 19.88
CA GLY A 186 1.81 11.20 20.33
C GLY A 186 1.13 10.15 21.21
N LEU A 187 1.39 8.87 20.95
CA LEU A 187 0.82 7.77 21.73
C LEU A 187 1.26 7.76 23.22
N GLU A 188 2.33 8.47 23.56
CA GLU A 188 2.75 8.65 24.95
C GLU A 188 1.68 9.34 25.81
N ASP A 189 0.93 10.26 25.18
CA ASP A 189 -0.07 11.09 25.83
C ASP A 189 -1.50 10.54 25.69
N LEU A 190 -1.69 9.37 25.03
CA LEU A 190 -2.99 8.80 24.74
C LEU A 190 -3.73 8.33 26.02
N GLU A 191 -4.94 8.85 26.26
CA GLU A 191 -5.79 8.47 27.37
C GLU A 191 -7.12 7.84 26.91
N SER A 192 -7.69 8.29 25.78
CA SER A 192 -8.98 7.80 25.32
C SER A 192 -9.12 7.84 23.79
N ILE A 193 -9.99 6.97 23.27
CA ILE A 193 -10.36 6.94 21.86
C ILE A 193 -11.83 7.30 21.77
N THR A 194 -12.22 8.20 20.83
CA THR A 194 -13.62 8.56 20.58
C THR A 194 -13.98 8.44 19.11
N THR A 195 -15.27 8.29 18.83
CA THR A 195 -15.80 8.12 17.48
C THR A 195 -16.84 9.18 17.09
N ASP A 196 -16.96 10.25 17.88
CA ASP A 196 -18.02 11.24 17.76
C ASP A 196 -17.98 12.02 16.43
N HIS A 197 -16.81 12.14 15.81
CA HIS A 197 -16.60 12.90 14.59
C HIS A 197 -16.15 12.04 13.40
N VAL A 198 -16.28 10.72 13.54
CA VAL A 198 -15.92 9.77 12.46
C VAL A 198 -16.82 10.00 11.25
N LEU A 199 -16.22 10.04 10.07
CA LEU A 199 -16.95 10.18 8.82
C LEU A 199 -18.03 9.11 8.69
N PRO A 200 -19.32 9.50 8.54
CA PRO A 200 -20.43 8.55 8.50
C PRO A 200 -20.31 7.52 7.38
N GLU A 201 -19.74 7.92 6.26
CA GLU A 201 -19.55 7.11 5.05
C GLU A 201 -18.64 5.91 5.28
N LEU A 202 -17.78 5.94 6.31
CA LEU A 202 -16.91 4.80 6.66
C LEU A 202 -17.69 3.53 7.00
N LYS A 203 -18.96 3.66 7.44
CA LYS A 203 -19.82 2.50 7.69
C LYS A 203 -20.18 1.73 6.43
N GLU A 204 -20.09 2.37 5.27
CA GLU A 204 -20.37 1.79 3.96
C GLU A 204 -19.08 1.31 3.27
N CYS A 205 -17.92 1.62 3.85
CA CYS A 205 -16.63 1.34 3.25
C CYS A 205 -16.12 -0.06 3.61
N THR A 206 -15.43 -0.67 2.67
CA THR A 206 -14.68 -1.92 2.88
C THR A 206 -13.21 -1.71 2.55
N PHE A 207 -12.33 -2.27 3.37
CA PHE A 207 -10.88 -2.14 3.20
C PHE A 207 -10.24 -3.50 3.00
N ARG A 208 -9.39 -3.60 1.98
CA ARG A 208 -8.49 -4.73 1.74
C ARG A 208 -7.07 -4.21 1.81
N ILE A 209 -6.28 -4.80 2.68
CA ILE A 209 -4.89 -4.40 2.87
C ILE A 209 -4.01 -5.33 2.03
N ALA A 210 -3.24 -4.75 1.10
CA ALA A 210 -2.20 -5.43 0.38
C ALA A 210 -0.91 -5.37 1.22
N CYS A 211 -0.49 -6.53 1.75
CA CYS A 211 0.62 -6.65 2.67
C CYS A 211 1.27 -8.03 2.53
N ASP A 212 2.58 -8.05 2.43
CA ASP A 212 3.42 -9.24 2.30
C ASP A 212 4.14 -9.64 3.59
N VAL A 213 3.93 -8.88 4.67
CA VAL A 213 4.56 -9.13 5.97
C VAL A 213 3.58 -9.77 6.94
N SER A 214 4.10 -10.57 7.88
CA SER A 214 3.31 -11.31 8.87
C SER A 214 3.56 -10.87 10.32
N ASN A 215 4.25 -9.76 10.53
CA ASN A 215 4.59 -9.26 11.85
C ASN A 215 3.34 -8.81 12.62
N PRO A 216 3.27 -9.07 13.94
CA PRO A 216 2.26 -8.48 14.81
C PRO A 216 2.56 -6.99 15.07
N LEU A 217 1.60 -6.28 15.67
CA LEU A 217 1.78 -4.86 15.99
C LEU A 217 2.93 -4.63 17.00
N CYS A 218 3.02 -5.47 18.03
CA CYS A 218 3.92 -5.29 19.17
C CYS A 218 4.73 -6.55 19.48
N GLY A 219 5.76 -6.39 20.31
CA GLY A 219 6.63 -7.45 20.82
C GLY A 219 7.93 -7.60 20.04
N GLU A 220 8.70 -8.67 20.33
CA GLU A 220 10.03 -8.90 19.74
C GLU A 220 10.00 -9.01 18.21
N GLN A 221 8.89 -9.48 17.64
CA GLN A 221 8.65 -9.56 16.19
C GLN A 221 7.68 -8.47 15.71
N GLY A 222 7.40 -7.48 16.55
CA GLY A 222 6.50 -6.37 16.26
C GLY A 222 7.06 -5.37 15.27
N CYS A 223 6.18 -4.52 14.73
CA CYS A 223 6.54 -3.56 13.69
C CYS A 223 7.67 -2.61 14.13
N SER A 224 7.68 -2.16 15.38
CA SER A 224 8.75 -1.28 15.92
C SER A 224 10.10 -1.97 15.94
N ALA A 225 10.15 -3.23 16.37
CA ALA A 225 11.39 -3.99 16.48
C ALA A 225 12.00 -4.30 15.11
N ILE A 226 11.17 -4.73 14.17
CA ILE A 226 11.62 -5.22 12.86
C ILE A 226 11.84 -4.05 11.87
N TYR A 227 10.90 -3.10 11.79
CA TYR A 227 10.94 -2.04 10.77
C TYR A 227 11.40 -0.68 11.30
N GLY A 228 11.43 -0.49 12.62
CA GLY A 228 11.90 0.75 13.25
C GLY A 228 13.31 1.18 12.83
N PRO A 229 14.31 0.28 12.80
CA PRO A 229 15.68 0.64 12.41
C PRO A 229 15.78 1.28 11.02
N GLN A 230 15.11 0.73 10.01
CA GLN A 230 15.12 1.30 8.66
C GLN A 230 14.43 2.68 8.58
N LYS A 231 13.53 2.97 9.53
CA LYS A 231 12.80 4.26 9.64
C LYS A 231 13.58 5.29 10.48
N GLY A 232 14.79 4.94 10.96
CA GLY A 232 15.66 5.83 11.73
C GLY A 232 15.51 5.70 13.26
N ALA A 233 14.83 4.66 13.75
CA ALA A 233 14.69 4.44 15.19
C ALA A 233 15.97 3.91 15.83
N THR A 234 16.33 4.47 16.98
CA THR A 234 17.32 3.89 17.90
C THR A 234 16.71 2.77 18.73
N SER A 235 17.56 1.95 19.38
CA SER A 235 17.08 0.87 20.27
C SER A 235 16.19 1.39 21.40
N THR A 236 16.47 2.56 21.95
CA THR A 236 15.63 3.18 22.98
C THR A 236 14.26 3.59 22.41
N MET A 237 14.23 4.19 21.23
CA MET A 237 12.97 4.57 20.55
C MET A 237 12.12 3.34 20.26
N ILE A 238 12.72 2.24 19.80
CA ILE A 238 12.02 0.99 19.52
C ILE A 238 11.27 0.49 20.75
N LEU A 239 11.94 0.42 21.90
CA LEU A 239 11.34 -0.03 23.16
C LEU A 239 10.18 0.89 23.61
N GLN A 240 10.34 2.21 23.43
CA GLN A 240 9.30 3.18 23.77
C GLN A 240 8.07 3.03 22.84
N MET A 241 8.30 3.00 21.54
CA MET A 241 7.23 2.85 20.55
C MET A 241 6.46 1.55 20.73
N ASP A 242 7.16 0.44 20.97
CA ASP A 242 6.53 -0.86 21.22
C ASP A 242 5.60 -0.81 22.44
N LYS A 243 6.06 -0.18 23.54
CA LYS A 243 5.26 0.01 24.75
C LYS A 243 4.00 0.88 24.48
N TRP A 244 4.15 1.97 23.77
CA TRP A 244 3.03 2.86 23.45
C TRP A 244 2.02 2.20 22.52
N LEU A 245 2.49 1.46 21.49
CA LEU A 245 1.62 0.69 20.61
C LEU A 245 0.88 -0.43 21.36
N ALA A 246 1.54 -1.10 22.30
CA ALA A 246 0.89 -2.12 23.12
C ALA A 246 -0.22 -1.53 24.00
N TYR A 247 -0.01 -0.34 24.57
CA TYR A 247 -1.02 0.39 25.32
C TYR A 247 -2.19 0.83 24.43
N TYR A 248 -1.89 1.42 23.27
CA TYR A 248 -2.90 1.77 22.27
C TYR A 248 -3.75 0.57 21.87
N ALA A 249 -3.11 -0.56 21.59
CA ALA A 249 -3.81 -1.78 21.20
C ALA A 249 -4.74 -2.31 22.31
N ALA A 250 -4.31 -2.23 23.57
CA ALA A 250 -5.14 -2.62 24.71
C ALA A 250 -6.37 -1.71 24.82
N LEU A 251 -6.17 -0.40 24.74
CA LEU A 251 -7.25 0.60 24.79
C LEU A 251 -8.23 0.44 23.61
N ALA A 252 -7.70 0.22 22.40
CA ALA A 252 -8.53 -0.02 21.23
C ALA A 252 -9.37 -1.29 21.38
N ARG A 253 -8.83 -2.36 21.97
CA ARG A 253 -9.55 -3.61 22.16
C ARG A 253 -10.68 -3.51 23.17
N GLU A 254 -10.56 -2.67 24.20
CA GLU A 254 -11.63 -2.41 25.15
C GLU A 254 -12.87 -1.82 24.45
N GLN A 255 -12.67 -0.94 23.50
CA GLN A 255 -13.74 -0.26 22.78
C GLN A 255 -14.19 -1.00 21.52
N PHE A 256 -13.24 -1.68 20.84
CA PHE A 256 -13.46 -2.41 19.60
C PHE A 256 -13.02 -3.88 19.78
N PRO A 257 -13.93 -4.78 20.17
CA PRO A 257 -13.57 -6.18 20.51
C PRO A 257 -12.89 -6.97 19.39
N HIS A 258 -13.02 -6.52 18.14
CA HIS A 258 -12.36 -7.12 16.97
C HIS A 258 -10.94 -6.58 16.72
N ALA A 259 -10.50 -5.56 17.45
CA ALA A 259 -9.13 -5.08 17.34
C ALA A 259 -8.17 -6.15 17.90
N ASP A 260 -7.22 -6.59 17.07
CA ASP A 260 -6.27 -7.65 17.42
C ASP A 260 -4.84 -7.25 17.07
N ALA A 261 -4.07 -6.91 18.10
CA ALA A 261 -2.65 -6.56 17.95
C ALA A 261 -1.76 -7.72 17.47
N LYS A 262 -2.27 -8.96 17.52
CA LYS A 262 -1.56 -10.16 17.05
C LYS A 262 -1.88 -10.50 15.60
N TYR A 263 -2.86 -9.80 15.01
CA TYR A 263 -3.19 -10.02 13.60
C TYR A 263 -1.96 -9.71 12.74
N PRO A 264 -1.58 -10.61 11.82
CA PRO A 264 -0.39 -10.41 10.98
C PRO A 264 -0.57 -9.25 10.00
N GLY A 265 0.53 -8.55 9.70
CA GLY A 265 0.54 -7.51 8.69
C GLY A 265 0.93 -6.11 9.20
N ALA A 266 1.45 -5.98 10.41
CA ALA A 266 1.96 -4.71 10.90
C ALA A 266 3.38 -4.45 10.36
N GLY A 267 3.57 -3.33 9.65
CA GLY A 267 4.83 -2.92 9.02
C GLY A 267 5.24 -1.48 9.31
#